data_4bb6bc322348dd14dc4a3715b9a60b16
#
_entry.id   4bb6bc322348dd14dc4a3715b9a60b16
#
_cell.length_a   1.000
_cell.length_b   1.000
_cell.length_c   1.000
_cell.angle_alpha   90.00
_cell.angle_beta   90.00
_cell.angle_gamma   90.00
#
_symmetry.space_group_name_H-M   'P 1'
#
loop_
_entity.id
_entity.type
_entity.pdbx_description
1 polymer ?
#
loop_
_entity_poly.entity_id
_entity_poly.type
_entity_poly.pdbx_seq_one_letter_code
_entity_poly.pdbx_strand_id
1 'polypeptide(L)'
;TLSMFNSGRVRRNGFQDSQINTIQQRLTQAAEARNEEAKGKVLYTGEMNISDEEAAKLPFALYRDGYEYYFKTHAHPNSTFRYTMSSLLDLMTWDATDHIDLIDQPLLLIAGSDADTKYMSDEAFEKATGTKDKEMFLIPGAEHIKTYFVPEYVNLAVNKMKDFFGMKL
;
A
#
# COMPACT_ATOMS: atom_id res chain seq x y z
N THR A 1 7.94 -5.18 8.85
CA THR A 1 6.90 -4.49 8.03
C THR A 1 5.55 -4.59 8.70
N LEU A 2 4.81 -3.50 8.78
CA LEU A 2 3.43 -3.45 9.27
C LEU A 2 2.51 -3.01 8.13
N SER A 3 1.42 -3.77 7.91
CA SER A 3 0.37 -3.49 6.92
C SER A 3 0.94 -3.13 5.54
N MET A 4 1.61 -4.10 4.94
CA MET A 4 2.26 -3.92 3.64
C MET A 4 1.28 -3.51 2.55
N PHE A 5 1.66 -2.52 1.76
CA PHE A 5 0.96 -2.12 0.55
C PHE A 5 1.96 -1.95 -0.61
N ASN A 6 1.91 -2.86 -1.58
CA ASN A 6 2.78 -2.82 -2.76
C ASN A 6 2.21 -1.80 -3.77
N SER A 7 2.52 -0.54 -3.53
CA SER A 7 1.92 0.57 -4.27
C SER A 7 2.30 0.59 -5.76
N GLY A 8 3.48 0.12 -6.12
CA GLY A 8 3.92 0.00 -7.52
C GLY A 8 3.12 -1.06 -8.25
N ARG A 9 3.00 -2.27 -7.67
CA ARG A 9 2.17 -3.33 -8.24
C ARG A 9 0.70 -2.90 -8.39
N VAL A 10 0.13 -2.24 -7.37
CA VAL A 10 -1.26 -1.78 -7.46
C VAL A 10 -1.43 -0.72 -8.55
N ARG A 11 -0.48 0.19 -8.73
CA ARG A 11 -0.52 1.15 -9.83
C ARG A 11 -0.36 0.49 -11.20
N ARG A 12 0.43 -0.59 -11.29
CA ARG A 12 0.63 -1.35 -12.52
C ARG A 12 -0.56 -2.25 -12.83
N ASN A 13 -0.96 -3.09 -11.88
CA ASN A 13 -1.92 -4.18 -12.12
C ASN A 13 -3.35 -3.84 -11.67
N GLY A 14 -3.54 -2.76 -10.90
CA GLY A 14 -4.76 -2.54 -10.12
C GLY A 14 -4.76 -3.33 -8.81
N PHE A 15 -5.68 -2.97 -7.92
CA PHE A 15 -5.87 -3.72 -6.67
C PHE A 15 -6.38 -5.13 -6.98
N GLN A 16 -5.73 -6.15 -6.39
CA GLN A 16 -5.99 -7.56 -6.68
C GLN A 16 -5.89 -7.90 -8.19
N ASP A 17 -4.94 -7.26 -8.87
CA ASP A 17 -4.67 -7.47 -10.31
C ASP A 17 -5.86 -7.14 -11.24
N SER A 18 -6.78 -6.28 -10.79
CA SER A 18 -8.04 -5.95 -11.48
C SER A 18 -7.89 -5.14 -12.78
N GLN A 19 -6.68 -4.61 -13.09
CA GLN A 19 -6.46 -3.69 -14.21
C GLN A 19 -5.29 -4.09 -15.13
N ILE A 20 -4.95 -5.36 -15.18
CA ILE A 20 -3.84 -5.88 -16.02
C ILE A 20 -4.05 -5.50 -17.49
N ASN A 21 -5.27 -5.60 -17.98
CA ASN A 21 -5.59 -5.33 -19.38
C ASN A 21 -5.40 -3.85 -19.82
N THR A 22 -5.26 -2.93 -18.86
CA THR A 22 -5.09 -1.49 -19.14
C THR A 22 -3.68 -0.96 -18.91
N ILE A 23 -2.72 -1.83 -18.59
CA ILE A 23 -1.33 -1.44 -18.28
C ILE A 23 -0.72 -0.60 -19.40
N GLN A 24 -0.78 -1.09 -20.65
CA GLN A 24 -0.18 -0.40 -21.80
C GLN A 24 -0.84 0.94 -22.06
N GLN A 25 -2.17 1.01 -21.96
CA GLN A 25 -2.90 2.28 -22.12
C GLN A 25 -2.45 3.31 -21.07
N ARG A 26 -2.33 2.91 -19.79
CA ARG A 26 -1.91 3.80 -18.71
C ARG A 26 -0.46 4.24 -18.86
N LEU A 27 0.43 3.37 -19.33
CA LEU A 27 1.82 3.74 -19.64
C LEU A 27 1.88 4.76 -20.79
N THR A 28 1.08 4.59 -21.85
CA THR A 28 0.98 5.55 -22.95
C THR A 28 0.50 6.91 -22.44
N GLN A 29 -0.56 6.95 -21.64
CA GLN A 29 -1.08 8.19 -21.05
C GLN A 29 -0.03 8.87 -20.14
N ALA A 30 0.74 8.12 -19.38
CA ALA A 30 1.80 8.66 -18.55
C ALA A 30 2.97 9.22 -19.38
N ALA A 31 3.32 8.57 -20.50
CA ALA A 31 4.33 9.07 -21.44
C ALA A 31 3.89 10.36 -22.14
N GLU A 32 2.63 10.43 -22.57
CA GLU A 32 2.04 11.66 -23.13
C GLU A 32 2.04 12.78 -22.10
N ALA A 33 1.67 12.50 -20.84
CA ALA A 33 1.74 13.48 -19.76
C ALA A 33 3.16 13.99 -19.51
N ARG A 34 4.18 13.14 -19.62
CA ARG A 34 5.60 13.55 -19.51
C ARG A 34 6.01 14.49 -20.66
N ASN A 35 5.51 14.24 -21.88
CA ASN A 35 5.74 15.14 -23.00
C ASN A 35 5.07 16.51 -22.81
N GLU A 36 3.88 16.57 -22.22
CA GLU A 36 3.21 17.82 -21.88
C GLU A 36 3.92 18.57 -20.73
N GLU A 37 4.41 17.83 -19.75
CA GLU A 37 5.19 18.37 -18.62
C GLU A 37 6.48 19.06 -19.13
N ALA A 38 7.16 18.48 -20.11
CA ALA A 38 8.33 19.09 -20.75
C ALA A 38 8.00 20.43 -21.45
N LYS A 39 6.73 20.67 -21.80
CA LYS A 39 6.22 21.93 -22.34
C LYS A 39 5.68 22.89 -21.24
N GLY A 40 5.85 22.54 -19.96
CA GLY A 40 5.39 23.33 -18.83
C GLY A 40 3.95 23.04 -18.37
N LYS A 41 3.27 22.02 -18.95
CA LYS A 41 1.90 21.64 -18.58
C LYS A 41 1.91 20.35 -17.73
N VAL A 42 1.87 20.51 -16.41
CA VAL A 42 1.85 19.38 -15.48
C VAL A 42 0.42 18.84 -15.33
N LEU A 43 0.24 17.54 -15.57
CA LEU A 43 -1.01 16.82 -15.32
C LEU A 43 -0.89 16.03 -14.00
N TYR A 44 -1.93 16.11 -13.18
CA TYR A 44 -1.98 15.46 -11.88
C TYR A 44 -3.05 14.37 -11.86
N THR A 45 -2.85 13.39 -10.96
CA THR A 45 -3.80 12.33 -10.64
C THR A 45 -3.77 12.07 -9.12
N GLY A 46 -4.66 11.20 -8.64
CA GLY A 46 -4.75 10.84 -7.23
C GLY A 46 -5.67 11.75 -6.40
N GLU A 47 -6.30 12.76 -7.02
CA GLU A 47 -7.33 13.56 -6.35
C GLU A 47 -8.59 12.70 -6.16
N MET A 48 -9.06 12.64 -4.91
CA MET A 48 -10.27 11.91 -4.54
C MET A 48 -11.40 12.91 -4.25
N ASN A 49 -11.95 13.50 -5.32
CA ASN A 49 -13.06 14.43 -5.26
C ASN A 49 -14.39 13.67 -5.40
N ILE A 50 -14.72 12.86 -4.41
CA ILE A 50 -15.96 12.07 -4.36
C ILE A 50 -16.76 12.43 -3.12
N SER A 51 -18.09 12.26 -3.18
CA SER A 51 -18.97 12.40 -2.03
C SER A 51 -18.84 11.25 -1.04
N ASP A 52 -19.34 11.45 0.18
CA ASP A 52 -19.36 10.38 1.19
C ASP A 52 -20.20 9.18 0.74
N GLU A 53 -21.25 9.42 -0.02
CA GLU A 53 -22.11 8.37 -0.60
C GLU A 53 -21.37 7.54 -1.68
N GLU A 54 -20.57 8.19 -2.48
CA GLU A 54 -19.72 7.52 -3.48
C GLU A 54 -18.58 6.76 -2.81
N ALA A 55 -17.96 7.34 -1.79
CA ALA A 55 -16.91 6.70 -1.01
C ALA A 55 -17.40 5.42 -0.33
N ALA A 56 -18.61 5.43 0.23
CA ALA A 56 -19.22 4.26 0.85
C ALA A 56 -19.47 3.09 -0.13
N LYS A 57 -19.56 3.38 -1.44
CA LYS A 57 -19.77 2.39 -2.51
C LYS A 57 -18.47 1.87 -3.13
N LEU A 58 -17.30 2.36 -2.70
CA LEU A 58 -16.02 1.87 -3.20
C LEU A 58 -15.90 0.36 -2.94
N PRO A 59 -15.34 -0.41 -3.90
CA PRO A 59 -15.45 -1.87 -3.89
C PRO A 59 -14.65 -2.54 -2.77
N PHE A 60 -13.57 -1.91 -2.30
CA PHE A 60 -12.63 -2.49 -1.34
C PHE A 60 -12.68 -1.77 0.00
N ALA A 61 -12.53 -2.52 1.10
CA ALA A 61 -12.46 -1.99 2.46
C ALA A 61 -11.31 -0.97 2.59
N LEU A 62 -10.14 -1.29 2.02
CA LEU A 62 -9.00 -0.38 1.96
C LEU A 62 -9.37 1.01 1.46
N TYR A 63 -10.17 1.12 0.40
CA TYR A 63 -10.53 2.41 -0.19
C TYR A 63 -11.58 3.15 0.64
N ARG A 64 -12.59 2.44 1.17
CA ARG A 64 -13.61 3.05 2.03
C ARG A 64 -13.01 3.57 3.35
N ASP A 65 -12.25 2.72 4.03
CA ASP A 65 -11.59 3.08 5.28
C ASP A 65 -10.49 4.12 5.06
N GLY A 66 -9.77 4.03 3.94
CA GLY A 66 -8.78 5.01 3.54
C GLY A 66 -9.39 6.39 3.29
N TYR A 67 -10.55 6.46 2.64
CA TYR A 67 -11.27 7.73 2.48
C TYR A 67 -11.63 8.32 3.83
N GLU A 68 -12.24 7.55 4.72
CA GLU A 68 -12.61 8.00 6.06
C GLU A 68 -11.39 8.46 6.88
N TYR A 69 -10.29 7.71 6.81
CA TYR A 69 -9.06 8.03 7.54
C TYR A 69 -8.38 9.29 6.99
N TYR A 70 -8.05 9.31 5.72
CA TYR A 70 -7.17 10.33 5.13
C TYR A 70 -7.88 11.63 4.79
N PHE A 71 -9.20 11.61 4.53
CA PHE A 71 -9.95 12.79 4.11
C PHE A 71 -10.93 13.31 5.17
N LYS A 72 -11.18 12.53 6.25
CA LYS A 72 -12.10 12.91 7.35
C LYS A 72 -11.39 12.91 8.70
N THR A 73 -11.25 11.74 9.32
CA THR A 73 -10.88 11.63 10.74
C THR A 73 -9.43 11.99 11.04
N HIS A 74 -8.51 11.77 10.11
CA HIS A 74 -7.07 12.02 10.23
C HIS A 74 -6.54 12.87 9.07
N ALA A 75 -7.41 13.67 8.46
CA ALA A 75 -7.03 14.54 7.36
C ALA A 75 -5.94 15.53 7.78
N HIS A 76 -4.96 15.76 6.89
CA HIS A 76 -3.90 16.72 7.12
C HIS A 76 -3.69 17.57 5.85
N PRO A 77 -3.50 18.89 5.96
CA PRO A 77 -3.37 19.80 4.81
C PRO A 77 -2.26 19.41 3.82
N ASN A 78 -1.20 18.77 4.30
CA ASN A 78 -0.07 18.33 3.48
C ASN A 78 -0.24 16.91 2.91
N SER A 79 -1.36 16.22 3.20
CA SER A 79 -1.67 14.88 2.68
C SER A 79 -2.71 15.00 1.57
N THR A 80 -2.27 15.13 0.33
CA THR A 80 -3.17 15.43 -0.80
C THR A 80 -3.46 14.23 -1.69
N PHE A 81 -2.74 13.12 -1.55
CA PHE A 81 -2.75 11.97 -2.49
C PHE A 81 -2.49 12.34 -3.95
N ARG A 82 -2.18 13.59 -4.20
CA ARG A 82 -1.95 14.14 -5.53
C ARG A 82 -0.53 13.85 -5.98
N TYR A 83 -0.37 13.31 -7.18
CA TYR A 83 0.92 13.08 -7.82
C TYR A 83 0.84 13.35 -9.32
N THR A 84 1.98 13.57 -9.99
CA THR A 84 1.99 13.84 -11.42
C THR A 84 1.66 12.56 -12.20
N MET A 85 0.87 12.67 -13.26
CA MET A 85 0.55 11.53 -14.11
C MET A 85 1.82 10.93 -14.75
N SER A 86 2.80 11.76 -15.10
CA SER A 86 4.10 11.33 -15.63
C SER A 86 4.87 10.41 -14.68
N SER A 87 4.71 10.56 -13.35
CA SER A 87 5.38 9.71 -12.35
C SER A 87 4.88 8.26 -12.36
N LEU A 88 3.76 7.97 -13.01
CA LEU A 88 3.30 6.59 -13.21
C LEU A 88 4.30 5.74 -14.00
N LEU A 89 5.12 6.34 -14.88
CA LEU A 89 6.17 5.62 -15.58
C LEU A 89 7.18 4.98 -14.62
N ASP A 90 7.51 5.67 -13.54
CA ASP A 90 8.43 5.19 -12.52
C ASP A 90 7.71 4.33 -11.48
N LEU A 91 6.55 4.76 -11.02
CA LEU A 91 5.75 4.05 -10.00
C LEU A 91 5.27 2.67 -10.46
N MET A 92 4.92 2.51 -11.74
CA MET A 92 4.45 1.23 -12.29
C MET A 92 5.57 0.23 -12.55
N THR A 93 6.83 0.66 -12.59
CA THR A 93 7.99 -0.24 -12.72
C THR A 93 8.49 -0.76 -11.38
N TRP A 94 8.13 -0.10 -10.29
CA TRP A 94 8.56 -0.47 -8.95
C TRP A 94 7.72 -1.61 -8.37
N ASP A 95 8.35 -2.49 -7.60
CA ASP A 95 7.69 -3.52 -6.81
C ASP A 95 8.35 -3.62 -5.42
N ALA A 96 7.55 -3.54 -4.36
CA ALA A 96 8.04 -3.58 -2.99
C ALA A 96 8.68 -4.93 -2.60
N THR A 97 8.49 -5.97 -3.40
CA THR A 97 9.06 -7.30 -3.16
C THR A 97 10.28 -7.61 -4.04
N ASP A 98 10.70 -6.66 -4.88
CA ASP A 98 11.92 -6.85 -5.66
C ASP A 98 13.12 -7.04 -4.73
N HIS A 99 13.87 -8.12 -4.97
CA HIS A 99 15.05 -8.49 -4.18
C HIS A 99 14.79 -8.76 -2.68
N ILE A 100 13.56 -9.02 -2.27
CA ILE A 100 13.22 -9.38 -0.88
C ILE A 100 13.88 -10.72 -0.47
N ASP A 101 14.24 -11.56 -1.44
CA ASP A 101 15.01 -12.80 -1.29
C ASP A 101 16.46 -12.56 -0.83
N LEU A 102 16.97 -11.32 -0.92
CA LEU A 102 18.30 -10.95 -0.43
C LEU A 102 18.32 -10.58 1.07
N ILE A 103 17.15 -10.48 1.71
CA ILE A 103 17.09 -10.23 3.15
C ILE A 103 17.53 -11.50 3.89
N ASP A 104 18.64 -11.43 4.60
CA ASP A 104 19.20 -12.51 5.42
C ASP A 104 19.04 -12.29 6.94
N GLN A 105 18.55 -11.13 7.35
CA GLN A 105 18.28 -10.76 8.74
C GLN A 105 16.92 -11.31 9.21
N PRO A 106 16.71 -11.38 10.55
CA PRO A 106 15.39 -11.68 11.10
C PRO A 106 14.30 -10.76 10.55
N LEU A 107 13.20 -11.32 10.06
CA LEU A 107 12.14 -10.59 9.38
C LEU A 107 10.79 -10.78 10.07
N LEU A 108 10.18 -9.68 10.49
CA LEU A 108 8.81 -9.66 11.01
C LEU A 108 7.88 -8.94 10.03
N LEU A 109 6.80 -9.62 9.62
CA LEU A 109 5.67 -9.02 8.93
C LEU A 109 4.46 -9.03 9.86
N ILE A 110 3.75 -7.90 9.90
CA ILE A 110 2.51 -7.75 10.69
C ILE A 110 1.41 -7.29 9.74
N ALA A 111 0.25 -7.92 9.79
CA ALA A 111 -0.92 -7.53 9.02
C ALA A 111 -2.21 -7.76 9.81
N GLY A 112 -3.29 -7.07 9.44
CA GLY A 112 -4.60 -7.41 9.95
C GLY A 112 -5.10 -8.72 9.35
N SER A 113 -5.78 -9.57 10.14
CA SER A 113 -6.31 -10.83 9.62
C SER A 113 -7.39 -10.63 8.57
N ASP A 114 -8.14 -9.53 8.70
CA ASP A 114 -9.28 -9.19 7.84
C ASP A 114 -8.90 -8.12 6.79
N ALA A 115 -7.61 -7.76 6.72
CA ALA A 115 -7.13 -6.81 5.73
C ALA A 115 -7.23 -7.39 4.31
N ASP A 116 -7.93 -6.69 3.42
CA ASP A 116 -8.04 -7.05 2.00
C ASP A 116 -6.70 -6.93 1.24
N THR A 117 -5.69 -6.30 1.87
CA THR A 117 -4.29 -6.24 1.42
C THR A 117 -3.40 -7.37 1.99
N LYS A 118 -3.94 -8.25 2.83
CA LYS A 118 -3.16 -9.31 3.49
C LYS A 118 -2.35 -10.16 2.51
N TYR A 119 -2.91 -10.41 1.32
CA TYR A 119 -2.24 -11.18 0.26
C TYR A 119 -0.86 -10.61 -0.12
N MET A 120 -0.68 -9.28 -0.03
CA MET A 120 0.62 -8.65 -0.32
C MET A 120 1.67 -9.02 0.74
N SER A 121 1.24 -9.11 2.01
CA SER A 121 2.11 -9.55 3.11
C SER A 121 2.42 -11.06 2.99
N ASP A 122 1.43 -11.87 2.62
CA ASP A 122 1.62 -13.31 2.40
C ASP A 122 2.65 -13.55 1.30
N GLU A 123 2.51 -12.88 0.16
CA GLU A 123 3.46 -12.98 -0.96
C GLU A 123 4.87 -12.50 -0.59
N ALA A 124 4.97 -11.40 0.15
CA ALA A 124 6.25 -10.89 0.63
C ALA A 124 6.92 -11.91 1.57
N PHE A 125 6.13 -12.53 2.45
CA PHE A 125 6.61 -13.58 3.35
C PHE A 125 7.12 -14.80 2.58
N GLU A 126 6.39 -15.25 1.57
CA GLU A 126 6.80 -16.37 0.72
C GLU A 126 8.09 -16.08 -0.04
N LYS A 127 8.18 -14.90 -0.67
CA LYS A 127 9.33 -14.47 -1.47
C LYS A 127 10.59 -14.20 -0.65
N ALA A 128 10.49 -13.89 0.64
CA ALA A 128 11.63 -13.64 1.51
C ALA A 128 12.36 -14.96 1.86
N THR A 129 13.07 -15.52 0.90
CA THR A 129 13.74 -16.84 0.99
C THR A 129 15.15 -16.75 1.54
N GLY A 130 15.77 -15.57 1.59
CA GLY A 130 17.12 -15.36 2.11
C GLY A 130 17.25 -15.61 3.61
N THR A 131 16.16 -15.46 4.37
CA THR A 131 16.14 -15.74 5.81
C THR A 131 15.20 -16.88 6.16
N LYS A 132 15.64 -17.74 7.10
CA LYS A 132 14.77 -18.73 7.75
C LYS A 132 14.16 -18.21 9.04
N ASP A 133 14.72 -17.14 9.60
CA ASP A 133 14.25 -16.48 10.80
C ASP A 133 13.22 -15.40 10.43
N LYS A 134 12.06 -15.84 9.98
CA LYS A 134 10.97 -14.97 9.59
C LYS A 134 9.66 -15.34 10.24
N GLU A 135 8.88 -14.33 10.62
CA GLU A 135 7.60 -14.48 11.30
C GLU A 135 6.52 -13.62 10.66
N MET A 136 5.31 -14.18 10.53
CA MET A 136 4.09 -13.45 10.19
C MET A 136 3.20 -13.38 11.42
N PHE A 137 2.90 -12.16 11.88
CA PHE A 137 1.95 -11.91 12.96
C PHE A 137 0.68 -11.29 12.41
N LEU A 138 -0.45 -11.95 12.62
CA LEU A 138 -1.77 -11.45 12.22
C LEU A 138 -2.50 -10.85 13.42
N ILE A 139 -2.94 -9.59 13.28
CA ILE A 139 -3.77 -8.89 14.27
C ILE A 139 -5.21 -9.34 14.04
N PRO A 140 -5.85 -10.07 14.99
CA PRO A 140 -7.18 -10.63 14.79
C PRO A 140 -8.25 -9.55 14.53
N GLY A 141 -9.07 -9.73 13.51
CA GLY A 141 -10.19 -8.83 13.17
C GLY A 141 -9.79 -7.46 12.63
N ALA A 142 -8.50 -7.19 12.49
CA ALA A 142 -8.06 -5.89 12.00
C ALA A 142 -8.10 -5.84 10.46
N GLU A 143 -8.68 -4.77 9.92
CA GLU A 143 -8.55 -4.35 8.52
C GLU A 143 -7.32 -3.45 8.34
N HIS A 144 -6.89 -3.25 7.09
CA HIS A 144 -5.63 -2.56 6.78
C HIS A 144 -5.49 -1.20 7.49
N ILE A 145 -6.40 -0.29 7.21
CA ILE A 145 -6.34 1.10 7.72
C ILE A 145 -6.51 1.13 9.25
N LYS A 146 -7.33 0.26 9.81
CA LYS A 146 -7.57 0.22 11.26
C LYS A 146 -6.33 -0.15 12.08
N THR A 147 -5.36 -0.83 11.49
CA THR A 147 -4.06 -1.09 12.14
C THR A 147 -3.26 0.18 12.42
N TYR A 148 -3.58 1.31 11.79
CA TYR A 148 -2.84 2.56 11.92
C TYR A 148 -3.17 3.32 13.21
N PHE A 149 -4.44 3.23 13.68
CA PHE A 149 -4.92 4.14 14.69
C PHE A 149 -5.82 3.51 15.76
N VAL A 150 -6.42 2.33 15.53
CA VAL A 150 -7.25 1.68 16.55
C VAL A 150 -6.35 1.20 17.69
N PRO A 151 -6.53 1.73 18.94
CA PRO A 151 -5.57 1.51 20.02
C PRO A 151 -5.30 0.04 20.33
N GLU A 152 -6.32 -0.81 20.26
CA GLU A 152 -6.18 -2.25 20.49
C GLU A 152 -5.22 -2.88 19.48
N TYR A 153 -5.40 -2.60 18.19
CA TYR A 153 -4.58 -3.14 17.11
C TYR A 153 -3.15 -2.59 17.14
N VAL A 154 -3.03 -1.29 17.42
CA VAL A 154 -1.71 -0.64 17.57
C VAL A 154 -0.94 -1.26 18.75
N ASN A 155 -1.61 -1.49 19.89
CA ASN A 155 -0.97 -2.10 21.06
C ASN A 155 -0.51 -3.53 20.78
N LEU A 156 -1.30 -4.34 20.07
CA LEU A 156 -0.90 -5.69 19.68
C LEU A 156 0.35 -5.65 18.76
N ALA A 157 0.35 -4.77 17.76
CA ALA A 157 1.49 -4.60 16.87
C ALA A 157 2.75 -4.14 17.62
N VAL A 158 2.63 -3.14 18.50
CA VAL A 158 3.75 -2.59 19.29
C VAL A 158 4.32 -3.64 20.24
N ASN A 159 3.48 -4.39 20.94
CA ASN A 159 3.96 -5.45 21.84
C ASN A 159 4.70 -6.53 21.04
N LYS A 160 4.15 -6.98 19.91
CA LYS A 160 4.82 -7.93 19.03
C LYS A 160 6.18 -7.43 18.54
N MET A 161 6.27 -6.15 18.13
CA MET A 161 7.54 -5.54 17.71
C MET A 161 8.55 -5.48 18.86
N LYS A 162 8.11 -5.09 20.07
CA LYS A 162 8.99 -5.06 21.24
C LYS A 162 9.56 -6.43 21.55
N ASP A 163 8.71 -7.47 21.54
CA ASP A 163 9.14 -8.85 21.81
C ASP A 163 10.13 -9.32 20.73
N PHE A 164 9.80 -9.09 19.47
CA PHE A 164 10.66 -9.49 18.36
C PHE A 164 12.02 -8.80 18.41
N PHE A 165 12.06 -7.48 18.54
CA PHE A 165 13.33 -6.75 18.59
C PHE A 165 14.11 -7.03 19.87
N GLY A 166 13.44 -7.22 21.01
CA GLY A 166 14.10 -7.59 22.27
C GLY A 166 14.77 -8.96 22.23
N MET A 167 14.30 -9.89 21.36
CA MET A 167 14.92 -11.19 21.17
C MET A 167 16.01 -11.21 20.08
N LYS A 168 15.94 -10.30 19.10
CA LYS A 168 16.75 -10.35 17.89
C LYS A 168 17.83 -9.28 17.79
N LEU A 169 17.78 -8.24 18.62
CA LEU A 169 18.75 -7.16 18.73
C LEU A 169 19.40 -7.15 20.12
#